data_af94a66a12c9175edf6c9b388363c271
#
_entry.id   af94a66a12c9175edf6c9b388363c271
#
_cell.length_a   1.000
_cell.length_b   1.000
_cell.length_c   1.000
_cell.angle_alpha   90.00
_cell.angle_beta   90.00
_cell.angle_gamma   90.00
#
_symmetry.space_group_name_H-M   'P 1'
#
loop_
_entity.id
_entity.type
_entity.pdbx_description
1 polymer ?
#
loop_
_entity_poly.entity_id
_entity_poly.type
_entity_poly.pdbx_seq_one_letter_code
_entity_poly.pdbx_strand_id
1 'polypeptide(L)'
;ILHGGILGYMDEMTDFIDRLQKDYQVIAMATRGHGKSEIGSKPITYERRANDVLAVINAVTQDSVTVLGFSDGAYTAYKVASLFPERVKKMVAIGAGEQTPGLRTVNFNGPIFDPNNEIWTQKKKLMPEPDRLVQFWRDMEQFYNSMVADKALFMSIKCSTLVLSGELDRNAPLATVIEAYQMIPNSQLAIIPNTGHVTFMENFDAVWACIEPFLSVE
;
A
#
# COMPACT_ATOMS: atom_id res chain seq x y z
N ILE A 1 5.71 7.40 -1.31
CA ILE A 1 4.33 7.13 -0.87
C ILE A 1 3.68 6.21 -1.90
N LEU A 2 3.00 5.16 -1.41
CA LEU A 2 2.30 4.15 -2.20
C LEU A 2 0.83 4.10 -1.77
N HIS A 3 -0.08 4.35 -2.71
CA HIS A 3 -1.53 4.37 -2.50
C HIS A 3 -2.14 2.97 -2.40
N GLY A 4 -3.41 2.88 -1.99
CA GLY A 4 -4.21 1.65 -1.96
C GLY A 4 -4.50 1.06 -3.35
N GLY A 5 -5.05 -0.15 -3.37
CA GLY A 5 -5.37 -0.84 -4.63
C GLY A 5 -6.73 -0.45 -5.21
N ILE A 6 -6.96 -0.83 -6.45
CA ILE A 6 -8.22 -0.74 -7.21
C ILE A 6 -8.72 0.69 -7.35
N LEU A 7 -9.31 1.26 -6.31
CA LEU A 7 -9.82 2.64 -6.33
C LEU A 7 -8.74 3.67 -5.98
N GLY A 8 -7.60 3.21 -5.44
CA GLY A 8 -6.54 4.06 -4.96
C GLY A 8 -5.88 4.90 -6.07
N TYR A 9 -5.44 6.07 -5.68
CA TYR A 9 -4.59 6.97 -6.48
C TYR A 9 -3.91 7.97 -5.54
N MET A 10 -3.07 8.84 -6.07
CA MET A 10 -2.31 9.81 -5.28
C MET A 10 -3.19 10.79 -4.51
N ASP A 11 -4.40 11.05 -4.96
CA ASP A 11 -5.36 11.94 -4.31
C ASP A 11 -5.76 11.47 -2.90
N GLU A 12 -5.86 10.15 -2.68
CA GLU A 12 -6.13 9.62 -1.34
C GLU A 12 -4.99 9.86 -0.34
N MET A 13 -3.78 10.11 -0.84
CA MET A 13 -2.58 10.31 -0.03
C MET A 13 -2.22 11.80 0.17
N THR A 14 -3.08 12.72 -0.26
CA THR A 14 -2.80 14.17 -0.27
C THR A 14 -2.42 14.70 1.11
N ASP A 15 -3.15 14.34 2.16
CA ASP A 15 -2.85 14.83 3.52
C ASP A 15 -1.46 14.42 4.01
N PHE A 16 -1.01 13.19 3.66
CA PHE A 16 0.36 12.75 3.94
C PHE A 16 1.39 13.51 3.11
N ILE A 17 1.11 13.75 1.83
CA ILE A 17 2.00 14.52 0.95
C ILE A 17 2.16 15.94 1.51
N ASP A 18 1.06 16.60 1.88
CA ASP A 18 1.07 17.97 2.39
C ASP A 18 1.79 18.12 3.74
N ARG A 19 1.72 17.09 4.58
CA ARG A 19 2.47 17.08 5.84
C ARG A 19 3.96 16.82 5.61
N LEU A 20 4.29 15.79 4.82
CA LEU A 20 5.65 15.33 4.62
C LEU A 20 6.50 16.28 3.75
N GLN A 21 5.93 16.94 2.76
CA GLN A 21 6.68 17.83 1.86
C GLN A 21 7.31 19.04 2.54
N LYS A 22 6.94 19.31 3.81
CA LYS A 22 7.54 20.40 4.60
C LYS A 22 8.99 20.10 5.00
N ASP A 23 9.29 18.80 5.24
CA ASP A 23 10.55 18.35 5.80
C ASP A 23 11.25 17.30 4.94
N TYR A 24 10.55 16.74 3.93
CA TYR A 24 11.04 15.66 3.07
C TYR A 24 10.85 15.96 1.59
N GLN A 25 11.75 15.45 0.77
CA GLN A 25 11.46 15.26 -0.65
C GLN A 25 10.50 14.09 -0.80
N VAL A 26 9.27 14.34 -1.26
CA VAL A 26 8.22 13.33 -1.39
C VAL A 26 8.19 12.75 -2.79
N ILE A 27 8.32 11.43 -2.90
CA ILE A 27 8.13 10.67 -4.13
C ILE A 27 6.79 9.94 -4.01
N ALA A 28 5.75 10.43 -4.69
CA ALA A 28 4.44 9.80 -4.73
C ALA A 28 4.27 9.06 -6.06
N MET A 29 3.97 7.77 -6.00
CA MET A 29 3.96 6.89 -7.16
C MET A 29 2.60 6.23 -7.37
N ALA A 30 2.01 6.41 -8.55
CA ALA A 30 0.87 5.60 -8.99
C ALA A 30 1.36 4.22 -9.44
N THR A 31 0.86 3.16 -8.82
CA THR A 31 1.21 1.78 -9.19
C THR A 31 0.56 1.38 -10.52
N ARG A 32 1.06 0.30 -11.14
CA ARG A 32 0.56 -0.19 -12.44
C ARG A 32 -0.96 -0.33 -12.44
N GLY A 33 -1.59 0.15 -13.52
CA GLY A 33 -3.04 0.15 -13.72
C GLY A 33 -3.79 1.25 -12.98
N HIS A 34 -3.09 2.14 -12.26
CA HIS A 34 -3.70 3.27 -11.56
C HIS A 34 -3.23 4.60 -12.15
N GLY A 35 -4.17 5.55 -12.23
CA GLY A 35 -3.89 6.88 -12.76
C GLY A 35 -3.28 6.85 -14.16
N LYS A 36 -2.10 7.44 -14.33
CA LYS A 36 -1.38 7.51 -15.62
C LYS A 36 -0.38 6.37 -15.82
N SER A 37 -0.32 5.39 -14.90
CA SER A 37 0.59 4.26 -15.02
C SER A 37 -0.04 3.13 -15.83
N GLU A 38 0.71 2.61 -16.81
CA GLU A 38 0.29 1.49 -17.63
C GLU A 38 0.06 0.22 -16.81
N ILE A 39 -0.90 -0.61 -17.22
CA ILE A 39 -1.09 -1.96 -16.69
C ILE A 39 0.12 -2.84 -17.08
N GLY A 40 0.56 -2.68 -18.34
CA GLY A 40 1.61 -3.49 -18.93
C GLY A 40 1.13 -4.86 -19.35
N SER A 41 2.06 -5.72 -19.82
CA SER A 41 1.74 -7.01 -20.45
C SER A 41 2.09 -8.24 -19.62
N LYS A 42 2.79 -8.08 -18.49
CA LYS A 42 3.20 -9.20 -17.63
C LYS A 42 2.24 -9.35 -16.44
N PRO A 43 2.15 -10.53 -15.82
CA PRO A 43 1.32 -10.74 -14.63
C PRO A 43 1.61 -9.73 -13.52
N ILE A 44 0.58 -9.40 -12.74
CA ILE A 44 0.72 -8.53 -11.57
C ILE A 44 1.29 -9.37 -10.43
N THR A 45 2.39 -8.90 -9.83
CA THR A 45 2.98 -9.48 -8.62
C THR A 45 3.58 -8.38 -7.74
N TYR A 46 3.72 -8.62 -6.44
CA TYR A 46 4.38 -7.66 -5.56
C TYR A 46 5.88 -7.52 -5.85
N GLU A 47 6.54 -8.56 -6.33
CA GLU A 47 7.93 -8.49 -6.78
C GLU A 47 8.08 -7.50 -7.94
N ARG A 48 7.16 -7.56 -8.90
CA ARG A 48 7.18 -6.63 -10.03
C ARG A 48 6.91 -5.20 -9.58
N ARG A 49 5.92 -4.99 -8.70
CA ARG A 49 5.65 -3.66 -8.15
C ARG A 49 6.81 -3.13 -7.31
N ALA A 50 7.46 -3.98 -6.52
CA ALA A 50 8.65 -3.60 -5.77
C ALA A 50 9.81 -3.18 -6.68
N ASN A 51 10.02 -3.86 -7.81
CA ASN A 51 11.00 -3.46 -8.82
C ASN A 51 10.63 -2.13 -9.49
N ASP A 52 9.34 -1.87 -9.75
CA ASP A 52 8.89 -0.57 -10.27
C ASP A 52 9.17 0.56 -9.26
N VAL A 53 8.90 0.33 -7.98
CA VAL A 53 9.21 1.29 -6.90
C VAL A 53 10.70 1.55 -6.83
N LEU A 54 11.53 0.50 -6.86
CA LEU A 54 12.99 0.64 -6.87
C LEU A 54 13.48 1.44 -8.08
N ALA A 55 12.91 1.20 -9.26
CA ALA A 55 13.29 1.94 -10.47
C ALA A 55 13.00 3.44 -10.33
N VAL A 56 11.84 3.79 -9.75
CA VAL A 56 11.48 5.20 -9.47
C VAL A 56 12.42 5.80 -8.42
N ILE A 57 12.70 5.09 -7.32
CA ILE A 57 13.65 5.55 -6.29
C ILE A 57 15.02 5.81 -6.93
N ASN A 58 15.55 4.87 -7.73
CA ASN A 58 16.85 5.00 -8.37
C ASN A 58 16.95 6.16 -9.38
N ALA A 59 15.83 6.54 -9.99
CA ALA A 59 15.77 7.69 -10.88
C ALA A 59 15.81 9.04 -10.14
N VAL A 60 15.50 9.04 -8.83
CA VAL A 60 15.40 10.28 -8.02
C VAL A 60 16.58 10.41 -7.05
N THR A 61 16.97 9.31 -6.38
CA THR A 61 18.04 9.31 -5.37
C THR A 61 18.77 7.98 -5.30
N GLN A 62 20.05 8.04 -4.86
CA GLN A 62 20.83 6.85 -4.51
C GLN A 62 20.76 6.54 -3.00
N ASP A 63 20.19 7.42 -2.19
CA ASP A 63 20.05 7.22 -0.74
C ASP A 63 18.94 6.22 -0.41
N SER A 64 18.98 5.69 0.81
CA SER A 64 17.85 4.95 1.37
C SER A 64 16.69 5.88 1.70
N VAL A 65 15.46 5.38 1.52
CA VAL A 65 14.24 6.16 1.68
C VAL A 65 13.38 5.64 2.83
N THR A 66 12.45 6.47 3.31
CA THR A 66 11.31 6.02 4.10
C THR A 66 10.17 5.70 3.15
N VAL A 67 9.56 4.51 3.29
CA VAL A 67 8.41 4.10 2.49
C VAL A 67 7.14 4.17 3.34
N LEU A 68 6.14 4.91 2.88
CA LEU A 68 4.79 4.91 3.45
C LEU A 68 3.85 4.28 2.45
N GLY A 69 3.17 3.22 2.84
CA GLY A 69 2.21 2.51 2.00
C GLY A 69 0.88 2.27 2.69
N PHE A 70 -0.20 2.35 1.92
CA PHE A 70 -1.55 2.03 2.38
C PHE A 70 -2.08 0.81 1.65
N SER A 71 -2.67 -0.16 2.38
CA SER A 71 -3.35 -1.34 1.83
C SER A 71 -2.47 -2.08 0.80
N ASP A 72 -2.82 -2.13 -0.46
CA ASP A 72 -2.03 -2.68 -1.56
C ASP A 72 -0.63 -2.03 -1.67
N GLY A 73 -0.55 -0.72 -1.42
CA GLY A 73 0.72 0.00 -1.30
C GLY A 73 1.57 -0.44 -0.11
N ALA A 74 0.95 -0.84 1.01
CA ALA A 74 1.65 -1.37 2.17
C ALA A 74 2.21 -2.78 1.90
N TYR A 75 1.47 -3.66 1.23
CA TYR A 75 2.01 -4.94 0.77
C TYR A 75 3.16 -4.76 -0.22
N THR A 76 3.05 -3.76 -1.10
CA THR A 76 4.17 -3.38 -1.99
C THR A 76 5.37 -2.91 -1.17
N ALA A 77 5.16 -2.08 -0.13
CA ALA A 77 6.23 -1.59 0.76
C ALA A 77 6.92 -2.75 1.51
N TYR A 78 6.17 -3.72 2.03
CA TYR A 78 6.75 -4.93 2.63
C TYR A 78 7.67 -5.66 1.66
N LYS A 79 7.24 -5.80 0.40
CA LYS A 79 8.06 -6.48 -0.61
C LYS A 79 9.29 -5.65 -1.01
N VAL A 80 9.18 -4.33 -1.09
CA VAL A 80 10.35 -3.42 -1.32
C VAL A 80 11.36 -3.57 -0.19
N ALA A 81 10.92 -3.51 1.07
CA ALA A 81 11.81 -3.64 2.23
C ALA A 81 12.45 -5.03 2.34
N SER A 82 11.75 -6.08 1.90
CA SER A 82 12.25 -7.45 1.86
C SER A 82 13.31 -7.67 0.78
N LEU A 83 13.05 -7.17 -0.44
CA LEU A 83 13.94 -7.40 -1.60
C LEU A 83 15.12 -6.42 -1.64
N PHE A 84 14.96 -5.21 -1.12
CA PHE A 84 15.93 -4.13 -1.20
C PHE A 84 16.16 -3.48 0.18
N PRO A 85 16.59 -4.25 1.19
CA PRO A 85 16.69 -3.77 2.57
C PRO A 85 17.64 -2.58 2.72
N GLU A 86 18.67 -2.47 1.88
CA GLU A 86 19.63 -1.36 1.88
C GLU A 86 19.02 -0.04 1.34
N ARG A 87 17.88 -0.13 0.65
CA ARG A 87 17.21 1.04 0.07
C ARG A 87 16.06 1.56 0.94
N VAL A 88 15.71 0.87 2.03
CA VAL A 88 14.61 1.26 2.93
C VAL A 88 15.15 1.44 4.34
N LYS A 89 15.19 2.69 4.82
CA LYS A 89 15.61 3.00 6.20
C LYS A 89 14.49 2.87 7.23
N LYS A 90 13.26 3.24 6.85
CA LYS A 90 12.04 3.13 7.66
C LYS A 90 10.84 2.80 6.80
N MET A 91 9.83 2.19 7.40
CA MET A 91 8.59 1.89 6.71
C MET A 91 7.37 2.17 7.60
N VAL A 92 6.33 2.77 7.00
CA VAL A 92 4.99 2.89 7.57
C VAL A 92 4.04 2.07 6.71
N ALA A 93 3.44 1.04 7.29
CA ALA A 93 2.50 0.16 6.61
C ALA A 93 1.11 0.30 7.22
N ILE A 94 0.16 0.84 6.46
CA ILE A 94 -1.20 1.14 6.90
C ILE A 94 -2.18 0.15 6.28
N GLY A 95 -2.97 -0.55 7.11
CA GLY A 95 -4.06 -1.41 6.66
C GLY A 95 -3.61 -2.64 5.86
N ALA A 96 -2.50 -3.28 6.26
CA ALA A 96 -1.98 -4.50 5.64
C ALA A 96 -1.43 -5.46 6.70
N GLY A 97 -2.01 -6.64 6.78
CA GLY A 97 -1.63 -7.70 7.72
C GLY A 97 -1.18 -8.98 7.01
N GLU A 98 -1.11 -10.08 7.76
CA GLU A 98 -0.87 -11.39 7.17
C GLU A 98 -1.93 -11.71 6.10
N GLN A 99 -1.48 -12.30 5.00
CA GLN A 99 -2.36 -12.74 3.93
C GLN A 99 -1.79 -13.99 3.26
N THR A 100 -2.60 -15.04 3.24
CA THR A 100 -2.31 -16.28 2.51
C THR A 100 -3.56 -16.74 1.76
N PRO A 101 -3.45 -17.55 0.71
CA PRO A 101 -4.60 -18.06 -0.01
C PRO A 101 -5.61 -18.75 0.93
N GLY A 102 -6.87 -18.35 0.84
CA GLY A 102 -7.95 -18.87 1.68
C GLY A 102 -8.16 -18.15 3.02
N LEU A 103 -7.22 -17.31 3.48
CA LEU A 103 -7.42 -16.51 4.70
C LEU A 103 -8.49 -15.44 4.49
N ARG A 104 -8.50 -14.84 3.31
CA ARG A 104 -9.48 -13.85 2.86
C ARG A 104 -9.77 -14.05 1.37
N THR A 105 -11.04 -13.94 0.98
CA THR A 105 -11.45 -13.95 -0.42
C THR A 105 -11.85 -12.55 -0.86
N VAL A 106 -11.23 -12.08 -1.92
CA VAL A 106 -11.57 -10.82 -2.59
C VAL A 106 -12.39 -11.14 -3.83
N ASN A 107 -13.49 -10.40 -4.05
CA ASN A 107 -14.26 -10.46 -5.28
C ASN A 107 -14.66 -9.05 -5.73
N PHE A 108 -14.70 -8.86 -7.02
CA PHE A 108 -15.02 -7.57 -7.65
C PHE A 108 -16.37 -7.64 -8.38
N ASN A 109 -17.42 -8.10 -7.65
CA ASN A 109 -18.78 -8.32 -8.18
C ASN A 109 -19.77 -7.21 -7.80
N GLY A 110 -19.37 -6.26 -6.94
CA GLY A 110 -20.27 -5.21 -6.45
C GLY A 110 -20.57 -4.13 -7.50
N PRO A 111 -21.59 -3.30 -7.27
CA PRO A 111 -21.98 -2.22 -8.19
C PRO A 111 -20.87 -1.22 -8.51
N ILE A 112 -19.88 -1.10 -7.63
CA ILE A 112 -18.68 -0.29 -7.85
C ILE A 112 -17.83 -0.82 -9.02
N PHE A 113 -17.93 -2.10 -9.38
CA PHE A 113 -17.21 -2.72 -10.48
C PHE A 113 -18.01 -2.77 -11.79
N ASP A 114 -18.98 -1.88 -11.94
CA ASP A 114 -19.57 -1.55 -13.23
C ASP A 114 -18.65 -0.53 -13.95
N PRO A 115 -18.11 -0.84 -15.15
CA PRO A 115 -17.24 0.07 -15.88
C PRO A 115 -17.91 1.38 -16.31
N ASN A 116 -19.25 1.46 -16.22
CA ASN A 116 -20.05 2.67 -16.47
C ASN A 116 -20.33 3.48 -15.20
N ASN A 117 -19.93 2.99 -14.02
CA ASN A 117 -20.02 3.75 -12.80
C ASN A 117 -19.22 5.07 -12.93
N GLU A 118 -19.74 6.15 -12.36
CA GLU A 118 -19.16 7.49 -12.49
C GLU A 118 -17.69 7.55 -12.02
N ILE A 119 -17.35 6.85 -10.95
CA ILE A 119 -15.98 6.77 -10.44
C ILE A 119 -15.03 6.26 -11.53
N TRP A 120 -15.40 5.19 -12.22
CA TRP A 120 -14.57 4.62 -13.28
C TRP A 120 -14.56 5.46 -14.55
N THR A 121 -15.65 6.17 -14.81
CA THR A 121 -15.71 7.15 -15.91
C THR A 121 -14.67 8.25 -15.71
N GLN A 122 -14.46 8.71 -14.48
CA GLN A 122 -13.40 9.68 -14.19
C GLN A 122 -12.00 9.04 -14.21
N LYS A 123 -11.82 7.88 -13.58
CA LYS A 123 -10.52 7.18 -13.56
C LYS A 123 -10.02 6.79 -14.97
N LYS A 124 -10.91 6.32 -15.84
CA LYS A 124 -10.57 5.99 -17.23
C LYS A 124 -9.99 7.16 -18.02
N LYS A 125 -10.33 8.41 -17.69
CA LYS A 125 -9.74 9.59 -18.36
C LYS A 125 -8.23 9.74 -18.11
N LEU A 126 -7.72 9.17 -17.01
CA LEU A 126 -6.32 9.19 -16.68
C LEU A 126 -5.57 7.96 -17.20
N MET A 127 -6.29 6.84 -17.38
CA MET A 127 -5.66 5.56 -17.73
C MET A 127 -5.12 5.56 -19.17
N PRO A 128 -3.87 5.12 -19.39
CA PRO A 128 -3.34 4.90 -20.74
C PRO A 128 -4.07 3.78 -21.50
N GLU A 129 -4.65 2.82 -20.78
CA GLU A 129 -5.26 1.60 -21.33
C GLU A 129 -6.70 1.39 -20.80
N PRO A 130 -7.65 2.35 -20.99
CA PRO A 130 -8.97 2.33 -20.37
C PRO A 130 -9.83 1.12 -20.79
N ASP A 131 -9.63 0.61 -22.00
CA ASP A 131 -10.37 -0.55 -22.54
C ASP A 131 -9.98 -1.86 -21.82
N ARG A 132 -8.85 -1.88 -21.11
CA ARG A 132 -8.37 -3.02 -20.34
C ARG A 132 -8.87 -3.04 -18.89
N LEU A 133 -9.68 -2.07 -18.46
CA LEU A 133 -10.11 -1.93 -17.06
C LEU A 133 -10.76 -3.19 -16.50
N VAL A 134 -11.69 -3.80 -17.23
CA VAL A 134 -12.40 -5.02 -16.76
C VAL A 134 -11.44 -6.21 -16.66
N GLN A 135 -10.49 -6.33 -17.59
CA GLN A 135 -9.47 -7.37 -17.50
C GLN A 135 -8.52 -7.10 -16.33
N PHE A 136 -8.14 -5.84 -16.11
CA PHE A 136 -7.33 -5.44 -14.97
C PHE A 136 -7.99 -5.83 -13.63
N TRP A 137 -9.30 -5.64 -13.47
CA TRP A 137 -10.00 -6.08 -12.25
C TRP A 137 -9.91 -7.59 -12.05
N ARG A 138 -10.11 -8.38 -13.10
CA ARG A 138 -9.98 -9.85 -13.02
C ARG A 138 -8.57 -10.28 -12.64
N ASP A 139 -7.57 -9.65 -13.22
CA ASP A 139 -6.17 -9.92 -12.92
C ASP A 139 -5.83 -9.54 -11.46
N MET A 140 -6.37 -8.42 -10.97
CA MET A 140 -6.21 -7.98 -9.59
C MET A 140 -6.96 -8.88 -8.60
N GLU A 141 -8.16 -9.35 -8.93
CA GLU A 141 -8.91 -10.30 -8.10
C GLU A 141 -8.13 -11.61 -7.96
N GLN A 142 -7.64 -12.16 -9.06
CA GLN A 142 -6.80 -13.36 -9.05
C GLN A 142 -5.51 -13.13 -8.23
N PHE A 143 -4.87 -12.00 -8.44
CA PHE A 143 -3.65 -11.62 -7.72
C PHE A 143 -3.90 -11.55 -6.20
N TYR A 144 -4.92 -10.83 -5.73
CA TYR A 144 -5.22 -10.71 -4.31
C TYR A 144 -5.61 -12.06 -3.66
N ASN A 145 -6.28 -12.94 -4.39
CA ASN A 145 -6.64 -14.26 -3.89
C ASN A 145 -5.48 -15.27 -3.87
N SER A 146 -4.40 -14.99 -4.60
CA SER A 146 -3.20 -15.84 -4.67
C SER A 146 -1.99 -15.28 -3.93
N MET A 147 -2.06 -14.04 -3.44
CA MET A 147 -0.92 -13.39 -2.80
C MET A 147 -0.55 -14.06 -1.47
N VAL A 148 0.75 -14.00 -1.17
CA VAL A 148 1.31 -14.48 0.09
C VAL A 148 2.08 -13.34 0.77
N ALA A 149 1.63 -12.96 1.96
CA ALA A 149 2.33 -12.09 2.91
C ALA A 149 2.34 -12.83 4.25
N ASP A 150 3.35 -13.65 4.44
CA ASP A 150 3.48 -14.59 5.53
C ASP A 150 4.70 -14.30 6.40
N LYS A 151 4.96 -15.18 7.36
CA LYS A 151 6.11 -15.11 8.26
C LYS A 151 7.44 -14.98 7.51
N ALA A 152 7.62 -15.65 6.37
CA ALA A 152 8.87 -15.59 5.62
C ALA A 152 9.11 -14.17 5.08
N LEU A 153 8.07 -13.53 4.54
CA LEU A 153 8.13 -12.13 4.11
C LEU A 153 8.42 -11.20 5.29
N PHE A 154 7.63 -11.28 6.35
CA PHE A 154 7.73 -10.33 7.47
C PHE A 154 9.06 -10.42 8.23
N MET A 155 9.57 -11.63 8.48
CA MET A 155 10.89 -11.81 9.12
C MET A 155 12.07 -11.35 8.26
N SER A 156 11.90 -11.19 6.95
CA SER A 156 12.95 -10.67 6.06
C SER A 156 13.11 -9.16 6.12
N ILE A 157 12.13 -8.42 6.67
CA ILE A 157 12.14 -6.96 6.78
C ILE A 157 13.13 -6.54 7.87
N LYS A 158 14.09 -5.68 7.52
CA LYS A 158 15.18 -5.25 8.43
C LYS A 158 15.01 -3.84 8.97
N CYS A 159 14.32 -2.98 8.23
CA CYS A 159 14.13 -1.58 8.63
C CYS A 159 13.16 -1.45 9.81
N SER A 160 13.26 -0.33 10.54
CA SER A 160 12.24 0.06 11.50
C SER A 160 10.88 0.22 10.80
N THR A 161 9.85 -0.42 11.34
CA THR A 161 8.53 -0.49 10.73
C THR A 161 7.44 -0.07 11.70
N LEU A 162 6.59 0.89 11.30
CA LEU A 162 5.33 1.16 11.98
C LEU A 162 4.21 0.44 11.22
N VAL A 163 3.58 -0.53 11.89
CA VAL A 163 2.38 -1.21 11.41
C VAL A 163 1.17 -0.49 11.99
N LEU A 164 0.27 0.02 11.16
CA LEU A 164 -0.86 0.83 11.59
C LEU A 164 -2.17 0.34 10.96
N SER A 165 -3.25 0.31 11.72
CA SER A 165 -4.58 -0.09 11.24
C SER A 165 -5.70 0.60 12.00
N GLY A 166 -6.87 0.71 11.38
CA GLY A 166 -8.12 0.99 12.08
C GLY A 166 -8.61 -0.24 12.87
N GLU A 167 -9.19 -0.01 14.04
CA GLU A 167 -9.74 -1.07 14.90
C GLU A 167 -10.81 -1.90 14.18
N LEU A 168 -11.62 -1.27 13.34
CA LEU A 168 -12.76 -1.86 12.64
C LEU A 168 -12.45 -2.24 11.18
N ASP A 169 -11.16 -2.33 10.83
CA ASP A 169 -10.73 -2.68 9.49
C ASP A 169 -11.20 -4.10 9.11
N ARG A 170 -12.05 -4.19 8.08
CA ARG A 170 -12.56 -5.47 7.54
C ARG A 170 -11.78 -5.98 6.34
N ASN A 171 -10.98 -5.12 5.70
CA ASN A 171 -10.14 -5.49 4.55
C ASN A 171 -8.79 -6.05 4.99
N ALA A 172 -8.25 -5.56 6.09
CA ALA A 172 -7.11 -6.13 6.79
C ALA A 172 -7.53 -6.34 8.27
N PRO A 173 -8.22 -7.46 8.59
CA PRO A 173 -8.71 -7.71 9.93
C PRO A 173 -7.61 -7.56 10.98
N LEU A 174 -7.95 -6.91 12.10
CA LEU A 174 -6.99 -6.53 13.14
C LEU A 174 -6.07 -7.70 13.58
N ALA A 175 -6.60 -8.91 13.66
CA ALA A 175 -5.81 -10.09 14.00
C ALA A 175 -4.64 -10.29 13.02
N THR A 176 -4.87 -10.13 11.71
CA THR A 176 -3.82 -10.30 10.69
C THR A 176 -2.77 -9.20 10.74
N VAL A 177 -3.16 -7.99 11.14
CA VAL A 177 -2.25 -6.85 11.33
C VAL A 177 -1.36 -7.07 12.56
N ILE A 178 -1.93 -7.60 13.65
CA ILE A 178 -1.18 -7.97 14.85
C ILE A 178 -0.17 -9.08 14.53
N GLU A 179 -0.53 -10.08 13.73
CA GLU A 179 0.40 -11.13 13.29
C GLU A 179 1.56 -10.54 12.47
N ALA A 180 1.29 -9.62 11.54
CA ALA A 180 2.35 -8.93 10.80
C ALA A 180 3.31 -8.18 11.74
N TYR A 181 2.76 -7.40 12.70
CA TYR A 181 3.54 -6.71 13.72
C TYR A 181 4.43 -7.67 14.51
N GLN A 182 3.90 -8.80 14.96
CA GLN A 182 4.65 -9.78 15.77
C GLN A 182 5.76 -10.48 14.98
N MET A 183 5.58 -10.63 13.66
CA MET A 183 6.54 -11.28 12.78
C MET A 183 7.65 -10.35 12.26
N ILE A 184 7.44 -9.03 12.22
CA ILE A 184 8.46 -8.07 11.78
C ILE A 184 9.42 -7.77 12.95
N PRO A 185 10.73 -8.07 12.83
CA PRO A 185 11.67 -8.02 13.95
C PRO A 185 11.81 -6.66 14.64
N ASN A 186 11.71 -5.56 13.88
CA ASN A 186 11.85 -4.19 14.41
C ASN A 186 10.59 -3.40 14.07
N SER A 187 9.51 -3.69 14.78
CA SER A 187 8.21 -3.10 14.52
C SER A 187 7.60 -2.39 15.72
N GLN A 188 6.74 -1.43 15.43
CA GLN A 188 5.83 -0.76 16.34
C GLN A 188 4.40 -0.93 15.83
N LEU A 189 3.42 -0.95 16.73
CA LEU A 189 2.00 -1.12 16.40
C LEU A 189 1.21 0.11 16.81
N ALA A 190 0.37 0.61 15.91
CA ALA A 190 -0.63 1.63 16.20
C ALA A 190 -2.02 1.16 15.73
N ILE A 191 -2.99 1.20 16.62
CA ILE A 191 -4.40 0.90 16.31
C ILE A 191 -5.21 2.15 16.57
N ILE A 192 -5.93 2.61 15.55
CA ILE A 192 -6.77 3.80 15.64
C ILE A 192 -8.22 3.39 15.98
N PRO A 193 -8.72 3.76 17.17
CA PRO A 193 -10.05 3.35 17.61
C PRO A 193 -11.17 3.88 16.70
N ASN A 194 -12.24 3.08 16.57
CA ASN A 194 -13.46 3.43 15.84
C ASN A 194 -13.26 3.81 14.35
N THR A 195 -12.15 3.39 13.73
CA THR A 195 -11.90 3.62 12.30
C THR A 195 -11.82 2.30 11.51
N GLY A 196 -12.21 2.37 10.24
CA GLY A 196 -12.16 1.26 9.31
C GLY A 196 -10.86 1.18 8.51
N HIS A 197 -10.96 0.68 7.26
CA HIS A 197 -9.80 0.41 6.41
C HIS A 197 -9.04 1.68 5.99
N VAL A 198 -9.77 2.74 5.64
CA VAL A 198 -9.14 4.01 5.22
C VAL A 198 -9.03 4.94 6.44
N THR A 199 -8.38 4.44 7.48
CA THR A 199 -8.33 5.04 8.82
C THR A 199 -7.89 6.51 8.81
N PHE A 200 -7.00 6.90 7.90
CA PHE A 200 -6.51 8.27 7.77
C PHE A 200 -7.55 9.23 7.16
N MET A 201 -8.51 8.75 6.36
CA MET A 201 -9.63 9.58 5.91
C MET A 201 -10.69 9.76 7.00
N GLU A 202 -10.75 8.84 7.96
CA GLU A 202 -11.70 8.90 9.08
C GLU A 202 -11.13 9.70 10.26
N ASN A 203 -9.83 9.61 10.52
CA ASN A 203 -9.17 10.33 11.62
C ASN A 203 -7.68 10.56 11.33
N PHE A 204 -7.38 11.54 10.45
CA PHE A 204 -6.01 11.85 10.05
C PHE A 204 -5.11 12.26 11.22
N ASP A 205 -5.63 13.09 12.13
CA ASP A 205 -4.82 13.61 13.25
C ASP A 205 -4.35 12.49 14.18
N ALA A 206 -5.19 11.50 14.47
CA ALA A 206 -4.80 10.34 15.26
C ALA A 206 -3.76 9.47 14.54
N VAL A 207 -3.93 9.27 13.23
CA VAL A 207 -2.94 8.55 12.40
C VAL A 207 -1.61 9.30 12.37
N TRP A 208 -1.65 10.61 12.14
CA TRP A 208 -0.45 11.43 12.08
C TRP A 208 0.29 11.47 13.42
N ALA A 209 -0.43 11.56 14.53
CA ALA A 209 0.15 11.52 15.88
C ALA A 209 0.95 10.22 16.17
N CYS A 210 0.65 9.12 15.45
CA CYS A 210 1.45 7.89 15.52
C CYS A 210 2.65 7.91 14.55
N ILE A 211 2.48 8.51 13.38
CA ILE A 211 3.49 8.51 12.31
C ILE A 211 4.61 9.51 12.59
N GLU A 212 4.28 10.75 12.98
CA GLU A 212 5.25 11.83 13.17
C GLU A 212 6.35 11.48 14.18
N PRO A 213 6.06 10.98 15.40
CA PRO A 213 7.10 10.55 16.33
C PRO A 213 7.96 9.41 15.78
N PHE A 214 7.34 8.43 15.09
CA PHE A 214 8.08 7.33 14.47
C PHE A 214 9.07 7.80 13.41
N LEU A 215 8.71 8.79 12.63
CA LEU A 215 9.61 9.38 11.61
C LEU A 215 10.75 10.17 12.24
N SER A 216 10.51 10.85 13.37
CA SER A 216 11.45 11.77 14.03
C SER A 216 12.56 11.07 14.82
N VAL A 217 12.40 9.80 15.20
CA VAL A 217 13.46 9.03 15.89
C VAL A 217 14.54 8.68 14.86
N GLU A 218 15.83 8.93 15.16
CA GLU A 218 16.97 8.54 14.31
C GLU A 218 17.19 7.03 14.24
#